data_220e3c4f080b6298721e0e6762550595
#
_entry.id   220e3c4f080b6298721e0e6762550595
#
_cell.length_a   1.000
_cell.length_b   1.000
_cell.length_c   1.000
_cell.angle_alpha   90.00
_cell.angle_beta   90.00
_cell.angle_gamma   90.00
#
_symmetry.space_group_name_H-M   'P 1'
#
loop_
_entity.id
_entity.type
_entity.pdbx_description
1 polymer ?
#
loop_
_entity_poly.entity_id
_entity_poly.type
_entity_poly.pdbx_seq_one_letter_code
_entity_poly.pdbx_strand_id
1 'polypeptide(L)'
;IMGYIADTYPQAHLAGDGSPQQRAQAAKWLAFVNSDLHPAFKPLFGPANFIEDDSQYDALRATARTRLRGLFERADKQLADRPWLAGFRSFADPYFYITLRWAAGAKIDLSGLDNIAAFKTRMDADAGVQATLKAEGLS
;
A
#
# COMPACT_ATOMS: atom_id res chain seq x y z
N ILE A 1 -13.32 7.56 2.52
CA ILE A 1 -13.75 6.65 3.60
C ILE A 1 -12.76 6.69 4.76
N MET A 2 -11.46 6.42 4.55
CA MET A 2 -10.47 6.31 5.65
C MET A 2 -10.30 7.59 6.45
N GLY A 3 -10.29 8.77 5.79
CA GLY A 3 -10.28 10.06 6.48
C GLY A 3 -11.54 10.29 7.33
N TYR A 4 -12.70 9.91 6.83
CA TYR A 4 -13.97 10.00 7.57
C TYR A 4 -13.92 9.12 8.84
N ILE A 5 -13.39 7.90 8.73
CA ILE A 5 -13.25 7.01 9.90
C ILE A 5 -12.30 7.64 10.94
N ALA A 6 -11.18 8.21 10.48
CA ALA A 6 -10.24 8.87 11.38
C ALA A 6 -10.85 10.10 12.09
N ASP A 7 -11.71 10.85 11.40
CA ASP A 7 -12.42 11.98 11.98
C ASP A 7 -13.53 11.57 12.96
N THR A 8 -14.20 10.45 12.65
CA THR A 8 -15.28 9.91 13.51
C THR A 8 -14.73 9.28 14.79
N TYR A 9 -13.52 8.72 14.74
CA TYR A 9 -12.88 8.03 15.85
C TYR A 9 -11.50 8.62 16.17
N PRO A 10 -11.41 9.89 16.60
CA PRO A 10 -10.15 10.58 16.82
C PRO A 10 -9.27 9.91 17.88
N GLN A 11 -9.87 9.21 18.86
CA GLN A 11 -9.17 8.43 19.87
C GLN A 11 -8.36 7.25 19.31
N ALA A 12 -8.61 6.82 18.07
CA ALA A 12 -7.83 5.78 17.40
C ALA A 12 -6.52 6.31 16.77
N HIS A 13 -6.30 7.63 16.80
CA HIS A 13 -5.12 8.32 16.29
C HIS A 13 -4.71 7.95 14.84
N LEU A 14 -5.68 7.55 14.01
CA LEU A 14 -5.42 7.12 12.63
C LEU A 14 -4.91 8.24 11.71
N ALA A 15 -5.10 9.50 12.10
CA ALA A 15 -4.54 10.68 11.42
C ALA A 15 -3.44 11.38 12.25
N GLY A 16 -2.90 10.70 13.27
CA GLY A 16 -1.90 11.21 14.19
C GLY A 16 -2.48 11.81 15.48
N ASP A 17 -1.75 12.72 16.09
CA ASP A 17 -2.07 13.36 17.38
C ASP A 17 -3.12 14.50 17.29
N GLY A 18 -3.70 14.68 16.12
CA GLY A 18 -4.64 15.78 15.83
C GLY A 18 -3.97 17.04 15.29
N SER A 19 -2.63 17.11 15.26
CA SER A 19 -1.92 18.24 14.66
C SER A 19 -2.12 18.29 13.15
N PRO A 20 -2.22 19.48 12.53
CA PRO A 20 -2.29 19.63 11.09
C PRO A 20 -1.11 18.97 10.35
N GLN A 21 0.08 18.97 10.96
CA GLN A 21 1.30 18.40 10.41
C GLN A 21 1.20 16.87 10.29
N GLN A 22 0.79 16.19 11.36
CA GLN A 22 0.63 14.73 11.33
C GLN A 22 -0.51 14.32 10.40
N ARG A 23 -1.63 15.05 10.43
CA ARG A 23 -2.73 14.82 9.49
C ARG A 23 -2.28 14.96 8.04
N ALA A 24 -1.48 15.96 7.71
CA ALA A 24 -0.92 16.14 6.36
C ALA A 24 0.02 14.99 5.96
N GLN A 25 0.84 14.49 6.89
CA GLN A 25 1.70 13.32 6.63
C GLN A 25 0.87 12.05 6.35
N ALA A 26 -0.14 11.77 7.15
CA ALA A 26 -1.04 10.64 6.91
C ALA A 26 -1.76 10.76 5.55
N ALA A 27 -2.29 11.94 5.25
CA ALA A 27 -2.96 12.24 3.98
C ALA A 27 -2.03 12.12 2.77
N LYS A 28 -0.77 12.59 2.87
CA LYS A 28 0.26 12.45 1.83
C LYS A 28 0.48 11.00 1.44
N TRP A 29 0.64 10.12 2.43
CA TRP A 29 0.89 8.70 2.16
C TRP A 29 -0.36 7.96 1.72
N LEU A 30 -1.53 8.34 2.22
CA LEU A 30 -2.80 7.86 1.67
C LEU A 30 -2.94 8.23 0.18
N ALA A 31 -2.62 9.49 -0.18
CA ALA A 31 -2.65 9.95 -1.56
C ALA A 31 -1.66 9.17 -2.45
N PHE A 32 -0.43 8.93 -1.97
CA PHE A 32 0.55 8.11 -2.69
C PHE A 32 0.01 6.69 -2.99
N VAL A 33 -0.57 6.02 -1.99
CA VAL A 33 -1.13 4.68 -2.22
C VAL A 33 -2.33 4.75 -3.18
N ASN A 34 -3.22 5.71 -3.01
CA ASN A 34 -4.47 5.82 -3.79
C ASN A 34 -4.24 6.31 -5.23
N SER A 35 -3.30 7.23 -5.45
CA SER A 35 -3.13 7.91 -6.73
C SER A 35 -1.98 7.38 -7.57
N ASP A 36 -0.94 6.82 -6.93
CA ASP A 36 0.23 6.31 -7.63
C ASP A 36 0.27 4.78 -7.62
N LEU A 37 0.25 4.18 -6.41
CA LEU A 37 0.52 2.75 -6.24
C LEU A 37 -0.65 1.88 -6.69
N HIS A 38 -1.85 2.10 -6.17
CA HIS A 38 -3.03 1.29 -6.51
C HIS A 38 -3.35 1.33 -8.03
N PRO A 39 -3.40 2.51 -8.69
CA PRO A 39 -3.68 2.54 -10.13
C PRO A 39 -2.62 1.86 -10.97
N ALA A 40 -1.37 1.75 -10.50
CA ALA A 40 -0.30 1.07 -11.22
C ALA A 40 -0.54 -0.46 -11.36
N PHE A 41 -1.42 -1.05 -10.54
CA PHE A 41 -1.85 -2.44 -10.68
C PHE A 41 -2.87 -2.67 -11.79
N LYS A 42 -3.60 -1.63 -12.24
CA LYS A 42 -4.69 -1.79 -13.21
C LYS A 42 -4.28 -2.52 -14.48
N PRO A 43 -3.09 -2.25 -15.11
CA PRO A 43 -2.68 -2.99 -16.30
C PRO A 43 -2.41 -4.48 -16.06
N LEU A 44 -2.11 -4.87 -14.82
CA LEU A 44 -1.92 -6.28 -14.46
C LEU A 44 -3.25 -7.01 -14.35
N PHE A 45 -4.26 -6.36 -13.75
CA PHE A 45 -5.56 -6.96 -13.48
C PHE A 45 -6.51 -6.93 -14.67
N GLY A 46 -6.42 -5.91 -15.52
CA GLY A 46 -7.28 -5.74 -16.68
C GLY A 46 -6.55 -5.08 -17.85
N PRO A 47 -5.62 -5.78 -18.51
CA PRO A 47 -4.84 -5.21 -19.62
C PRO A 47 -5.72 -4.77 -20.80
N ALA A 48 -6.84 -5.46 -21.04
CA ALA A 48 -7.79 -5.09 -22.09
C ALA A 48 -8.40 -3.69 -21.95
N ASN A 49 -8.34 -3.08 -20.75
CA ASN A 49 -8.77 -1.70 -20.54
C ASN A 49 -7.74 -0.67 -21.04
N PHE A 50 -6.56 -1.10 -21.46
CA PHE A 50 -5.43 -0.23 -21.86
C PHE A 50 -5.02 -0.43 -23.30
N ILE A 51 -5.19 -1.63 -23.82
CA ILE A 51 -4.79 -2.00 -25.19
C ILE A 51 -5.70 -3.12 -25.72
N GLU A 52 -6.12 -3.00 -26.99
CA GLU A 52 -7.00 -3.97 -27.63
C GLU A 52 -6.25 -5.22 -28.10
N ASP A 53 -5.00 -5.07 -28.53
CA ASP A 53 -4.15 -6.15 -29.04
C ASP A 53 -3.64 -7.02 -27.87
N ASP A 54 -4.21 -8.20 -27.73
CA ASP A 54 -3.88 -9.15 -26.67
C ASP A 54 -2.45 -9.70 -26.77
N SER A 55 -1.85 -9.68 -27.96
CA SER A 55 -0.45 -10.08 -28.14
C SER A 55 0.53 -9.18 -27.38
N GLN A 56 0.12 -7.96 -27.00
CA GLN A 56 0.91 -6.99 -26.28
C GLN A 56 0.69 -7.01 -24.74
N TYR A 57 -0.23 -7.83 -24.25
CA TYR A 57 -0.55 -7.85 -22.81
C TYR A 57 0.64 -8.20 -21.93
N ASP A 58 1.51 -9.09 -22.36
CA ASP A 58 2.69 -9.47 -21.57
C ASP A 58 3.72 -8.34 -21.51
N ALA A 59 3.92 -7.58 -22.57
CA ALA A 59 4.77 -6.40 -22.58
C ALA A 59 4.20 -5.29 -21.67
N LEU A 60 2.89 -5.07 -21.73
CA LEU A 60 2.19 -4.11 -20.85
C LEU A 60 2.32 -4.50 -19.37
N ARG A 61 2.13 -5.79 -19.05
CA ARG A 61 2.28 -6.30 -17.68
C ARG A 61 3.72 -6.18 -17.19
N ALA A 62 4.72 -6.47 -18.04
CA ALA A 62 6.13 -6.31 -17.67
C ALA A 62 6.46 -4.85 -17.33
N THR A 63 6.01 -3.91 -18.15
CA THR A 63 6.16 -2.46 -17.89
C THR A 63 5.48 -2.05 -16.58
N ALA A 64 4.27 -2.54 -16.32
CA ALA A 64 3.56 -2.26 -15.07
C ALA A 64 4.30 -2.81 -13.84
N ARG A 65 4.90 -4.02 -13.93
CA ARG A 65 5.71 -4.57 -12.83
C ARG A 65 6.94 -3.71 -12.54
N THR A 66 7.65 -3.25 -13.57
CA THR A 66 8.80 -2.36 -13.41
C THR A 66 8.40 -1.05 -12.72
N ARG A 67 7.28 -0.45 -13.15
CA ARG A 67 6.75 0.76 -12.51
C ARG A 67 6.39 0.53 -11.05
N LEU A 68 5.70 -0.56 -10.74
CA LEU A 68 5.32 -0.93 -9.37
C LEU A 68 6.54 -1.14 -8.50
N ARG A 69 7.57 -1.82 -9.00
CA ARG A 69 8.85 -1.98 -8.28
C ARG A 69 9.42 -0.63 -7.85
N GLY A 70 9.50 0.35 -8.75
CA GLY A 70 10.01 1.69 -8.43
C GLY A 70 9.15 2.42 -7.39
N LEU A 71 7.83 2.23 -7.39
CA LEU A 71 6.94 2.79 -6.37
C LEU A 71 7.15 2.12 -5.00
N PHE A 72 7.37 0.81 -4.97
CA PHE A 72 7.73 0.12 -3.74
C PHE A 72 9.11 0.53 -3.21
N GLU A 73 10.11 0.73 -4.07
CA GLU A 73 11.42 1.26 -3.67
C GLU A 73 11.31 2.64 -3.01
N ARG A 74 10.41 3.51 -3.48
CA ARG A 74 10.12 4.79 -2.84
C ARG A 74 9.55 4.59 -1.44
N ALA A 75 8.62 3.66 -1.25
CA ALA A 75 8.06 3.35 0.05
C ALA A 75 9.10 2.70 0.98
N ASP A 76 9.97 1.83 0.46
CA ASP A 76 11.05 1.21 1.21
C ASP A 76 12.02 2.26 1.78
N LYS A 77 12.44 3.22 0.95
CA LYS A 77 13.29 4.34 1.40
C LYS A 77 12.62 5.17 2.49
N GLN A 78 11.31 5.36 2.42
CA GLN A 78 10.55 6.07 3.45
C GLN A 78 10.54 5.32 4.78
N LEU A 79 10.55 4.01 4.74
CA LEU A 79 10.51 3.13 5.92
C LEU A 79 11.90 2.86 6.53
N ALA A 80 12.99 3.36 5.95
CA ALA A 80 14.35 3.04 6.35
C ALA A 80 14.66 3.40 7.81
N ASP A 81 14.11 4.49 8.31
CA ASP A 81 14.36 5.02 9.66
C ASP A 81 13.08 5.12 10.52
N ARG A 82 11.98 4.54 10.05
CA ARG A 82 10.68 4.65 10.70
C ARG A 82 9.80 3.41 10.50
N PRO A 83 8.99 3.04 11.48
CA PRO A 83 8.18 1.83 11.40
C PRO A 83 6.93 1.97 10.51
N TRP A 84 6.48 3.20 10.21
CA TRP A 84 5.24 3.51 9.53
C TRP A 84 5.44 4.57 8.45
N LEU A 85 4.64 4.56 7.39
CA LEU A 85 4.79 5.49 6.26
C LEU A 85 4.74 6.97 6.67
N ALA A 86 3.84 7.33 7.55
CA ALA A 86 3.72 8.71 8.04
C ALA A 86 4.71 9.05 9.17
N GLY A 87 5.52 8.07 9.67
CA GLY A 87 6.33 8.17 10.87
C GLY A 87 5.60 7.73 12.15
N PHE A 88 4.32 7.55 12.08
CA PHE A 88 3.42 7.01 13.11
C PHE A 88 2.37 6.13 12.42
N ARG A 89 1.77 5.19 13.17
CA ARG A 89 0.70 4.34 12.63
C ARG A 89 -0.48 5.20 12.17
N SER A 90 -0.90 5.04 10.91
CA SER A 90 -1.94 5.86 10.30
C SER A 90 -2.88 5.03 9.43
N PHE A 91 -3.94 5.65 8.94
CA PHE A 91 -4.86 5.02 7.98
C PHE A 91 -4.20 4.68 6.63
N ALA A 92 -3.02 5.22 6.32
CA ALA A 92 -2.29 4.87 5.08
C ALA A 92 -1.68 3.47 5.15
N ASP A 93 -1.30 3.00 6.35
CA ASP A 93 -0.59 1.73 6.52
C ASP A 93 -1.41 0.51 6.13
N PRO A 94 -2.69 0.32 6.54
CA PRO A 94 -3.48 -0.80 6.08
C PRO A 94 -3.77 -0.76 4.58
N TYR A 95 -3.87 0.43 3.97
CA TYR A 95 -4.03 0.53 2.52
C TYR A 95 -2.73 0.16 1.79
N PHE A 96 -1.59 0.57 2.29
CA PHE A 96 -0.31 0.12 1.75
C PHE A 96 -0.12 -1.40 1.91
N TYR A 97 -0.47 -1.94 3.06
CA TYR A 97 -0.37 -3.37 3.34
C TYR A 97 -1.15 -4.24 2.33
N ILE A 98 -2.39 -3.87 1.96
CA ILE A 98 -3.13 -4.66 0.97
C ILE A 98 -2.44 -4.65 -0.40
N THR A 99 -1.75 -3.57 -0.78
CA THR A 99 -0.98 -3.54 -2.03
C THR A 99 0.22 -4.49 -2.01
N LEU A 100 0.81 -4.75 -0.84
CA LEU A 100 1.86 -5.78 -0.70
C LEU A 100 1.31 -7.20 -0.90
N ARG A 101 0.09 -7.46 -0.45
CA ARG A 101 -0.59 -8.73 -0.73
C ARG A 101 -0.87 -8.88 -2.23
N TRP A 102 -1.31 -7.84 -2.90
CA TRP A 102 -1.49 -7.83 -4.36
C TRP A 102 -0.16 -8.04 -5.10
N ALA A 103 0.92 -7.44 -4.61
CA ALA A 103 2.25 -7.60 -5.21
C ALA A 103 2.69 -9.07 -5.25
N ALA A 104 2.44 -9.81 -4.17
CA ALA A 104 2.72 -11.25 -4.12
C ALA A 104 1.93 -12.01 -5.19
N GLY A 105 0.62 -11.79 -5.29
CA GLY A 105 -0.24 -12.42 -6.32
C GLY A 105 0.12 -12.02 -7.75
N ALA A 106 0.53 -10.76 -7.95
CA ALA A 106 0.94 -10.21 -9.25
C ALA A 106 2.38 -10.52 -9.64
N LYS A 107 3.12 -11.27 -8.79
CA LYS A 107 4.53 -11.64 -8.99
C LYS A 107 5.44 -10.42 -9.18
N ILE A 108 5.24 -9.38 -8.36
CA ILE A 108 6.15 -8.25 -8.27
C ILE A 108 7.36 -8.67 -7.44
N ASP A 109 8.55 -8.53 -8.00
CA ASP A 109 9.78 -8.80 -7.25
C ASP A 109 10.01 -7.68 -6.22
N LEU A 110 9.94 -8.01 -4.93
CA LEU A 110 10.23 -7.12 -3.81
C LEU A 110 11.55 -7.50 -3.10
N SER A 111 12.38 -8.35 -3.69
CA SER A 111 13.67 -8.74 -3.11
C SER A 111 14.56 -7.52 -2.84
N GLY A 112 15.25 -7.54 -1.69
CA GLY A 112 16.11 -6.43 -1.27
C GLY A 112 15.38 -5.18 -0.74
N LEU A 113 14.04 -5.21 -0.61
CA LEU A 113 13.24 -4.17 0.04
C LEU A 113 13.00 -4.56 1.51
N ASP A 114 14.05 -4.52 2.31
CA ASP A 114 14.07 -5.06 3.68
C ASP A 114 13.18 -4.26 4.64
N ASN A 115 13.05 -2.95 4.41
CA ASN A 115 12.18 -2.10 5.22
C ASN A 115 10.69 -2.41 4.98
N ILE A 116 10.32 -2.70 3.73
CA ILE A 116 8.97 -3.19 3.38
C ILE A 116 8.74 -4.59 3.98
N ALA A 117 9.72 -5.48 3.94
CA ALA A 117 9.61 -6.80 4.57
C ALA A 117 9.36 -6.68 6.08
N ALA A 118 10.10 -5.81 6.78
CA ALA A 118 9.91 -5.52 8.19
C ALA A 118 8.53 -4.88 8.48
N PHE A 119 8.09 -3.94 7.63
CA PHE A 119 6.75 -3.36 7.71
C PHE A 119 5.66 -4.42 7.56
N LYS A 120 5.77 -5.27 6.54
CA LYS A 120 4.82 -6.36 6.30
C LYS A 120 4.73 -7.30 7.49
N THR A 121 5.86 -7.74 8.05
CA THR A 121 5.91 -8.59 9.25
C THR A 121 5.17 -7.95 10.41
N ARG A 122 5.34 -6.63 10.63
CA ARG A 122 4.64 -5.87 11.67
C ARG A 122 3.14 -5.83 11.43
N MET A 123 2.70 -5.65 10.20
CA MET A 123 1.28 -5.66 9.84
C MET A 123 0.67 -7.06 9.96
N ASP A 124 1.39 -8.11 9.56
CA ASP A 124 0.95 -9.50 9.71
C ASP A 124 0.73 -9.89 11.18
N ALA A 125 1.52 -9.31 12.09
CA ALA A 125 1.40 -9.53 13.54
C ALA A 125 0.32 -8.67 14.22
N ASP A 126 -0.27 -7.69 13.53
CA ASP A 126 -1.30 -6.80 14.07
C ASP A 126 -2.62 -7.55 14.27
N ALA A 127 -3.16 -7.51 15.48
CA ALA A 127 -4.39 -8.24 15.82
C ALA A 127 -5.61 -7.79 15.01
N GLY A 128 -5.69 -6.50 14.67
CA GLY A 128 -6.77 -5.95 13.83
C GLY A 128 -6.65 -6.43 12.38
N VAL A 129 -5.44 -6.51 11.86
CA VAL A 129 -5.16 -7.08 10.53
C VAL A 129 -5.54 -8.56 10.50
N GLN A 130 -5.10 -9.34 11.48
CA GLN A 130 -5.44 -10.77 11.56
C GLN A 130 -6.95 -11.00 11.66
N ALA A 131 -7.65 -10.22 12.50
CA ALA A 131 -9.11 -10.31 12.61
C ALA A 131 -9.80 -9.98 11.28
N THR A 132 -9.33 -8.96 10.57
CA THR A 132 -9.87 -8.57 9.27
C THR A 132 -9.63 -9.65 8.22
N LEU A 133 -8.40 -10.17 8.12
CA LEU A 133 -8.07 -11.24 7.17
C LEU A 133 -8.92 -12.50 7.40
N LYS A 134 -9.13 -12.87 8.67
CA LYS A 134 -9.99 -13.98 9.03
C LYS A 134 -11.45 -13.72 8.62
N ALA A 135 -11.98 -12.53 8.88
CA ALA A 135 -13.34 -12.17 8.52
C ALA A 135 -13.58 -12.16 7.00
N GLU A 136 -12.54 -11.77 6.22
CA GLU A 136 -12.57 -11.74 4.76
C GLU A 136 -12.20 -13.08 4.10
N GLY A 137 -11.87 -14.12 4.88
CA GLY A 137 -11.45 -15.43 4.34
C GLY A 137 -10.10 -15.38 3.60
N LEU A 138 -9.20 -14.47 4.00
CA LEU A 138 -7.91 -14.22 3.37
C LEU A 138 -6.71 -14.72 4.20
N SER A 139 -6.95 -15.38 5.31
CA SER A 139 -5.94 -15.97 6.21
C SER A 139 -5.53 -17.38 5.76
#